data_1217674bbb495fbe27a76e4d38c076c9
#
_entry.id   1217674bbb495fbe27a76e4d38c076c9
#
_cell.length_a   1.000
_cell.length_b   1.000
_cell.length_c   1.000
_cell.angle_alpha   90.00
_cell.angle_beta   90.00
_cell.angle_gamma   90.00
#
_symmetry.space_group_name_H-M   'P 1'
#
loop_
_entity.id
_entity.type
_entity.pdbx_description
1 polymer ?
#
loop_
_entity_poly.entity_id
_entity_poly.type
_entity_poly.pdbx_seq_one_letter_code
_entity_poly.pdbx_strand_id
1 'polypeptide(L)'
;KVSSSSANNKLVADGSTVEVFYDEDNNDVTICIIDTYVGTISSKEEKVSDPYVVVNSESLVTEKDASTSVSISGSKARFETNTDNFEEDDVVLFTYSQSADEIKSVVKAESVEGTLDKYTLGKNLTLADTEYKYSKNIAFSFGSETSMTTKSDYVIYLDTNGMVIYVDEQEFDASQYAYVLYTQSSNSRFGKDQVQLVMSD
;
A
#
# COMPACT_ATOMS: atom_id res chain seq x y z
N LYS A 1 -6.38 -2.80 34.49
CA LYS A 1 -6.39 -1.35 34.73
C LYS A 1 -5.58 -0.72 33.62
N VAL A 2 -6.28 -0.18 32.59
CA VAL A 2 -5.61 0.52 31.50
C VAL A 2 -5.01 1.79 32.09
N SER A 3 -3.70 1.88 32.10
CA SER A 3 -2.99 3.09 32.55
C SER A 3 -3.13 4.16 31.46
N SER A 4 -3.60 5.34 31.83
CA SER A 4 -3.77 6.48 30.93
C SER A 4 -2.45 7.23 30.66
N SER A 5 -1.33 6.51 30.50
CA SER A 5 -0.07 7.14 30.11
C SER A 5 -0.09 7.55 28.64
N SER A 6 0.65 8.60 28.28
CA SER A 6 0.76 9.13 26.91
C SER A 6 1.25 8.09 25.87
N ALA A 7 1.82 6.97 26.33
CA ALA A 7 2.19 5.83 25.49
C ALA A 7 0.96 5.11 24.89
N ASN A 8 -0.17 5.11 25.60
CA ASN A 8 -1.38 4.39 25.16
C ASN A 8 -2.05 5.05 23.95
N ASN A 9 -1.88 6.35 23.75
CA ASN A 9 -2.42 7.07 22.61
C ASN A 9 -1.72 6.73 21.29
N LYS A 10 -0.61 5.99 21.33
CA LYS A 10 0.12 5.53 20.15
C LYS A 10 -0.25 4.12 19.70
N LEU A 11 -1.00 3.39 20.52
CA LEU A 11 -1.35 2.00 20.22
C LEU A 11 -2.47 1.87 19.17
N VAL A 12 -3.37 2.84 19.16
CA VAL A 12 -4.54 2.86 18.26
C VAL A 12 -4.52 4.18 17.51
N ALA A 13 -4.66 4.12 16.21
CA ALA A 13 -4.78 5.26 15.32
C ALA A 13 -5.64 4.88 14.11
N ASP A 14 -5.80 5.79 13.18
CA ASP A 14 -6.54 5.57 11.94
C ASP A 14 -5.98 4.33 11.20
N GLY A 15 -6.85 3.35 10.88
CA GLY A 15 -6.49 2.06 10.29
C GLY A 15 -6.30 0.91 11.29
N SER A 16 -6.34 1.13 12.61
CA SER A 16 -6.31 0.05 13.60
C SER A 16 -7.70 -0.53 13.83
N THR A 17 -7.80 -1.86 13.87
CA THR A 17 -8.99 -2.57 14.34
C THR A 17 -8.84 -2.90 15.82
N VAL A 18 -9.87 -2.65 16.62
CA VAL A 18 -9.87 -2.91 18.06
C VAL A 18 -10.99 -3.86 18.42
N GLU A 19 -10.64 -5.00 18.99
CA GLU A 19 -11.59 -5.95 19.56
C GLU A 19 -11.48 -5.96 21.07
N VAL A 20 -12.64 -6.00 21.75
CA VAL A 20 -12.72 -5.99 23.22
C VAL A 20 -13.48 -7.23 23.66
N PHE A 21 -12.83 -8.05 24.46
CA PHE A 21 -13.40 -9.24 25.07
C PHE A 21 -13.54 -9.02 26.59
N TYR A 22 -14.72 -9.29 27.11
CA TYR A 22 -14.99 -9.20 28.55
C TYR A 22 -15.28 -10.59 29.13
N ASP A 23 -14.51 -10.97 30.13
CA ASP A 23 -14.73 -12.19 30.92
C ASP A 23 -15.45 -11.82 32.22
N GLU A 24 -16.74 -12.18 32.27
CA GLU A 24 -17.60 -11.87 33.43
C GLU A 24 -17.19 -12.65 34.68
N ASP A 25 -16.69 -13.89 34.52
CA ASP A 25 -16.33 -14.76 35.62
C ASP A 25 -15.11 -14.25 36.39
N ASN A 26 -14.14 -13.70 35.68
CA ASN A 26 -12.90 -13.16 36.24
C ASN A 26 -12.88 -11.63 36.34
N ASN A 27 -13.92 -10.95 35.82
CA ASN A 27 -14.00 -9.51 35.70
C ASN A 27 -12.77 -8.91 34.98
N ASP A 28 -12.30 -9.60 33.94
CA ASP A 28 -11.16 -9.20 33.13
C ASP A 28 -11.58 -8.68 31.76
N VAL A 29 -10.83 -7.69 31.25
CA VAL A 29 -11.01 -7.14 29.91
C VAL A 29 -9.74 -7.38 29.10
N THR A 30 -9.88 -8.08 28.00
CA THR A 30 -8.82 -8.24 26.98
C THR A 30 -9.10 -7.31 25.81
N ILE A 31 -8.13 -6.48 25.45
CA ILE A 31 -8.19 -5.60 24.28
C ILE A 31 -7.18 -6.12 23.26
N CYS A 32 -7.68 -6.52 22.09
CA CYS A 32 -6.87 -6.92 20.94
C CYS A 32 -6.81 -5.74 19.96
N ILE A 33 -5.59 -5.31 19.63
CA ILE A 33 -5.36 -4.25 18.64
C ILE A 33 -4.69 -4.91 17.44
N ILE A 34 -5.36 -4.82 16.29
CA ILE A 34 -4.92 -5.41 15.03
C ILE A 34 -4.56 -4.26 14.08
N ASP A 35 -3.29 -4.21 13.74
CA ASP A 35 -2.79 -3.27 12.74
C ASP A 35 -2.59 -4.00 11.42
N THR A 36 -3.02 -3.35 10.34
CA THR A 36 -2.79 -3.80 8.98
C THR A 36 -1.57 -3.08 8.40
N TYR A 37 -0.74 -3.83 7.71
CA TYR A 37 0.46 -3.36 7.03
C TYR A 37 0.36 -3.68 5.55
N VAL A 38 1.13 -2.98 4.72
CA VAL A 38 1.21 -3.23 3.28
C VAL A 38 2.56 -3.81 2.90
N GLY A 39 2.56 -4.68 1.92
CA GLY A 39 3.74 -5.26 1.30
C GLY A 39 3.47 -5.70 -0.12
N THR A 40 4.49 -6.21 -0.78
CA THR A 40 4.40 -6.83 -2.09
C THR A 40 4.77 -8.30 -2.00
N ILE A 41 4.24 -9.13 -2.89
CA ILE A 41 4.67 -10.53 -3.02
C ILE A 41 6.01 -10.56 -3.73
N SER A 42 7.07 -10.93 -3.04
CA SER A 42 8.40 -11.04 -3.63
C SER A 42 8.69 -12.39 -4.28
N SER A 43 7.98 -13.43 -3.86
CA SER A 43 8.04 -14.76 -4.48
C SER A 43 6.92 -15.65 -3.95
N LYS A 44 6.60 -16.72 -4.69
CA LYS A 44 5.71 -17.78 -4.25
C LYS A 44 6.35 -19.15 -4.45
N GLU A 45 6.07 -20.11 -3.57
CA GLU A 45 6.57 -21.48 -3.67
C GLU A 45 5.39 -22.46 -3.64
N GLU A 46 5.08 -23.01 -4.81
CA GLU A 46 3.90 -23.86 -5.04
C GLU A 46 4.22 -25.37 -4.93
N LYS A 47 5.50 -25.75 -5.14
CA LYS A 47 5.93 -27.14 -5.33
C LYS A 47 6.43 -27.80 -4.05
N VAL A 48 5.94 -27.38 -2.91
CA VAL A 48 6.30 -27.92 -1.59
C VAL A 48 5.06 -28.49 -0.91
N SER A 49 5.27 -29.26 0.17
CA SER A 49 4.15 -29.81 0.96
C SER A 49 3.30 -28.73 1.59
N ASP A 50 3.91 -27.62 1.93
CA ASP A 50 3.30 -26.46 2.58
C ASP A 50 3.59 -25.22 1.72
N PRO A 51 2.75 -24.93 0.71
CA PRO A 51 2.96 -23.80 -0.18
C PRO A 51 2.88 -22.47 0.57
N TYR A 52 3.70 -21.51 0.16
CA TYR A 52 3.78 -20.22 0.83
C TYR A 52 4.08 -19.08 -0.13
N VAL A 53 3.73 -17.89 0.30
CA VAL A 53 4.17 -16.62 -0.30
C VAL A 53 5.21 -15.95 0.60
N VAL A 54 6.07 -15.14 -0.02
CA VAL A 54 7.04 -14.30 0.71
C VAL A 54 6.64 -12.84 0.53
N VAL A 55 6.39 -12.17 1.63
CA VAL A 55 5.97 -10.77 1.65
C VAL A 55 7.19 -9.87 1.85
N ASN A 56 7.40 -8.95 0.93
CA ASN A 56 8.31 -7.82 1.12
C ASN A 56 7.53 -6.67 1.75
N SER A 57 7.89 -6.28 2.98
CA SER A 57 7.14 -5.27 3.72
C SER A 57 7.46 -3.86 3.21
N GLU A 58 6.47 -3.17 2.66
CA GLU A 58 6.53 -1.75 2.30
C GLU A 58 6.23 -0.86 3.50
N SER A 59 5.36 -1.33 4.40
CA SER A 59 5.13 -0.70 5.69
C SER A 59 6.07 -1.28 6.73
N LEU A 60 6.62 -0.41 7.56
CA LEU A 60 7.42 -0.84 8.69
C LEU A 60 6.50 -1.27 9.82
N VAL A 61 6.72 -2.49 10.33
CA VAL A 61 6.06 -2.93 11.57
C VAL A 61 6.71 -2.21 12.75
N THR A 62 5.95 -1.38 13.44
CA THR A 62 6.45 -0.64 14.59
C THR A 62 6.13 -1.38 15.89
N GLU A 63 7.14 -1.59 16.73
CA GLU A 63 6.92 -2.10 18.08
C GLU A 63 6.21 -1.07 18.97
N LYS A 64 5.47 -1.60 19.93
CA LYS A 64 4.53 -0.92 20.84
C LYS A 64 5.08 0.31 21.56
N ASP A 65 6.37 0.35 21.83
CA ASP A 65 7.06 1.41 22.58
C ASP A 65 8.26 1.97 21.83
N ALA A 66 8.45 1.57 20.57
CA ALA A 66 9.69 1.85 19.89
C ALA A 66 9.56 3.02 18.93
N SER A 67 10.55 3.85 18.99
CA SER A 67 10.96 4.72 17.90
C SER A 67 11.60 3.93 16.72
N THR A 68 11.66 2.60 16.79
CA THR A 68 12.30 1.72 15.81
C THR A 68 11.26 0.87 15.10
N SER A 69 11.25 0.98 13.79
CA SER A 69 10.50 0.11 12.90
C SER A 69 11.21 -1.22 12.71
N VAL A 70 10.45 -2.33 12.74
CA VAL A 70 10.98 -3.66 12.49
C VAL A 70 10.64 -4.05 11.05
N SER A 71 11.66 -4.31 10.24
CA SER A 71 11.47 -4.87 8.91
C SER A 71 11.28 -6.39 9.01
N ILE A 72 10.24 -6.90 8.36
CA ILE A 72 9.99 -8.35 8.29
C ILE A 72 10.87 -8.93 7.19
N SER A 73 11.65 -9.98 7.52
CA SER A 73 12.55 -10.62 6.57
C SER A 73 12.77 -12.09 6.88
N GLY A 74 13.29 -12.83 5.91
CA GLY A 74 13.62 -14.23 6.05
C GLY A 74 12.37 -15.11 6.33
N SER A 75 12.46 -16.01 7.32
CA SER A 75 11.34 -16.90 7.65
C SER A 75 10.10 -16.17 8.18
N LYS A 76 10.26 -14.98 8.75
CA LYS A 76 9.16 -14.15 9.25
C LYS A 76 8.31 -13.57 8.13
N ALA A 77 8.88 -13.42 6.95
CA ALA A 77 8.19 -12.91 5.76
C ALA A 77 7.39 -13.98 5.02
N ARG A 78 7.50 -15.24 5.42
CA ARG A 78 6.78 -16.35 4.82
C ARG A 78 5.39 -16.48 5.45
N PHE A 79 4.41 -16.69 4.59
CA PHE A 79 3.05 -17.01 4.99
C PHE A 79 2.56 -18.23 4.24
N GLU A 80 2.30 -19.33 4.97
CA GLU A 80 1.76 -20.56 4.41
C GLU A 80 0.31 -20.36 3.99
N THR A 81 0.04 -20.54 2.71
CA THR A 81 -1.29 -20.34 2.13
C THR A 81 -1.38 -21.00 0.76
N ASN A 82 -2.61 -21.13 0.23
CA ASN A 82 -2.79 -21.41 -1.18
C ASN A 82 -2.29 -20.24 -2.02
N THR A 83 -1.32 -20.50 -2.88
CA THR A 83 -0.63 -19.50 -3.69
C THR A 83 -1.33 -19.14 -4.99
N ASP A 84 -2.41 -19.86 -5.38
CA ASP A 84 -3.11 -19.68 -6.67
C ASP A 84 -3.65 -18.26 -6.89
N ASN A 85 -3.94 -17.55 -5.81
CA ASN A 85 -4.50 -16.20 -5.84
C ASN A 85 -3.44 -15.09 -5.82
N PHE A 86 -2.16 -15.42 -5.75
CA PHE A 86 -1.07 -14.46 -5.64
C PHE A 86 -0.11 -14.56 -6.81
N GLU A 87 0.33 -13.41 -7.29
CA GLU A 87 1.41 -13.27 -8.27
C GLU A 87 2.55 -12.44 -7.67
N GLU A 88 3.76 -12.56 -8.25
CA GLU A 88 4.87 -11.67 -7.91
C GLU A 88 4.45 -10.21 -8.17
N ASP A 89 4.90 -9.30 -7.33
CA ASP A 89 4.59 -7.88 -7.32
C ASP A 89 3.14 -7.52 -6.95
N ASP A 90 2.26 -8.49 -6.65
CA ASP A 90 0.95 -8.18 -6.08
C ASP A 90 1.10 -7.36 -4.78
N VAL A 91 0.39 -6.24 -4.70
CA VAL A 91 0.29 -5.48 -3.45
C VAL A 91 -0.68 -6.18 -2.51
N VAL A 92 -0.22 -6.45 -1.31
CA VAL A 92 -0.96 -7.22 -0.29
C VAL A 92 -1.03 -6.48 1.03
N LEU A 93 -2.12 -6.73 1.74
CA LEU A 93 -2.28 -6.37 3.13
C LEU A 93 -1.90 -7.57 3.99
N PHE A 94 -1.17 -7.33 5.07
CA PHE A 94 -0.86 -8.38 6.03
C PHE A 94 -1.00 -7.90 7.47
N THR A 95 -1.24 -8.85 8.37
CA THR A 95 -1.18 -8.63 9.82
C THR A 95 0.01 -9.39 10.40
N TYR A 96 0.66 -8.80 11.40
CA TYR A 96 1.86 -9.36 12.01
C TYR A 96 1.72 -9.42 13.53
N SER A 97 2.03 -10.58 14.09
CA SER A 97 2.07 -10.77 15.54
C SER A 97 3.49 -10.57 16.07
N GLN A 98 3.70 -9.48 16.78
CA GLN A 98 4.99 -9.18 17.41
C GLN A 98 5.37 -10.23 18.49
N SER A 99 4.39 -10.79 19.19
CA SER A 99 4.64 -11.79 20.23
C SER A 99 5.00 -13.17 19.69
N ALA A 100 4.44 -13.54 18.53
CA ALA A 100 4.74 -14.79 17.83
C ALA A 100 5.84 -14.61 16.77
N ASP A 101 6.16 -13.36 16.42
CA ASP A 101 7.16 -12.99 15.42
C ASP A 101 6.87 -13.59 14.03
N GLU A 102 5.59 -13.56 13.62
CA GLU A 102 5.11 -14.15 12.37
C GLU A 102 3.93 -13.39 11.73
N ILE A 103 3.79 -13.51 10.41
CA ILE A 103 2.62 -13.04 9.67
C ILE A 103 1.42 -13.93 10.00
N LYS A 104 0.27 -13.32 10.27
CA LYS A 104 -0.98 -14.02 10.63
C LYS A 104 -2.00 -14.05 9.51
N SER A 105 -1.95 -13.11 8.59
CA SER A 105 -2.83 -13.07 7.43
C SER A 105 -2.17 -12.33 6.27
N VAL A 106 -2.49 -12.73 5.04
CA VAL A 106 -2.12 -12.03 3.81
C VAL A 106 -3.33 -12.05 2.89
N VAL A 107 -3.72 -10.88 2.37
CA VAL A 107 -4.80 -10.72 1.39
C VAL A 107 -4.38 -9.70 0.34
N LYS A 108 -4.88 -9.79 -0.89
CA LYS A 108 -4.66 -8.74 -1.89
C LYS A 108 -5.26 -7.43 -1.43
N ALA A 109 -4.55 -6.34 -1.65
CA ALA A 109 -5.06 -4.99 -1.37
C ALA A 109 -6.06 -4.57 -2.44
N GLU A 110 -7.11 -3.87 -2.04
CA GLU A 110 -8.01 -3.18 -2.96
C GLU A 110 -7.33 -1.91 -3.47
N SER A 111 -7.37 -1.67 -4.78
CA SER A 111 -6.78 -0.49 -5.40
C SER A 111 -7.82 0.43 -6.02
N VAL A 112 -7.50 1.72 -6.05
CA VAL A 112 -8.26 2.75 -6.75
C VAL A 112 -7.30 3.60 -7.56
N GLU A 113 -7.60 3.77 -8.84
CA GLU A 113 -6.80 4.56 -9.78
C GLU A 113 -7.48 5.90 -10.06
N GLY A 114 -6.69 6.94 -10.29
CA GLY A 114 -7.22 8.22 -10.68
C GLY A 114 -6.24 9.37 -10.58
N THR A 115 -6.70 10.53 -11.04
CA THR A 115 -5.93 11.76 -10.98
C THR A 115 -5.97 12.35 -9.58
N LEU A 116 -4.82 12.71 -9.04
CA LEU A 116 -4.69 13.37 -7.74
C LEU A 116 -5.14 14.84 -7.84
N ASP A 117 -6.21 15.18 -7.17
CA ASP A 117 -6.72 16.54 -7.14
C ASP A 117 -6.03 17.41 -6.09
N LYS A 118 -5.91 16.89 -4.90
CA LYS A 118 -5.25 17.56 -3.76
C LYS A 118 -4.83 16.52 -2.70
N TYR A 119 -3.89 16.92 -1.85
CA TYR A 119 -3.55 16.13 -0.67
C TYR A 119 -3.13 17.03 0.49
N THR A 120 -3.26 16.51 1.69
CA THR A 120 -2.76 17.14 2.92
C THR A 120 -1.89 16.11 3.63
N LEU A 121 -0.62 16.42 3.72
CA LEU A 121 0.39 15.56 4.31
C LEU A 121 -0.05 15.02 5.68
N GLY A 122 0.07 13.70 5.87
CA GLY A 122 -0.29 13.02 7.11
C GLY A 122 -1.79 13.03 7.45
N LYS A 123 -2.68 13.41 6.51
CA LYS A 123 -4.13 13.45 6.77
C LYS A 123 -4.95 12.74 5.72
N ASN A 124 -4.97 13.26 4.49
CA ASN A 124 -5.85 12.79 3.43
C ASN A 124 -5.33 13.15 2.04
N LEU A 125 -5.87 12.49 1.05
CA LEU A 125 -5.77 12.87 -0.37
C LEU A 125 -7.16 12.82 -1.02
N THR A 126 -7.31 13.50 -2.14
CA THR A 126 -8.49 13.40 -3.00
C THR A 126 -8.06 12.89 -4.36
N LEU A 127 -8.60 11.75 -4.75
CA LEU A 127 -8.34 11.08 -6.01
C LEU A 127 -9.68 10.93 -6.76
N ALA A 128 -9.73 11.37 -8.01
CA ALA A 128 -10.93 11.34 -8.83
C ALA A 128 -12.19 11.87 -8.08
N ASP A 129 -12.09 13.06 -7.48
CA ASP A 129 -13.12 13.73 -6.70
C ASP A 129 -13.53 13.02 -5.38
N THR A 130 -12.89 11.91 -5.01
CA THR A 130 -13.17 11.19 -3.76
C THR A 130 -12.07 11.43 -2.74
N GLU A 131 -12.46 11.80 -1.51
CA GLU A 131 -11.52 12.01 -0.40
C GLU A 131 -11.28 10.71 0.36
N TYR A 132 -9.98 10.39 0.54
CA TYR A 132 -9.50 9.25 1.33
C TYR A 132 -8.60 9.73 2.46
N LYS A 133 -8.73 9.13 3.65
CA LYS A 133 -7.82 9.36 4.77
C LYS A 133 -6.64 8.41 4.70
N TYR A 134 -5.52 8.83 5.26
CA TYR A 134 -4.37 7.96 5.39
C TYR A 134 -4.49 7.04 6.60
N SER A 135 -4.11 5.77 6.39
CA SER A 135 -3.81 4.84 7.47
C SER A 135 -2.55 5.28 8.20
N LYS A 136 -2.42 4.98 9.49
CA LYS A 136 -1.19 5.22 10.25
C LYS A 136 0.04 4.49 9.71
N ASN A 137 -0.19 3.39 8.97
CA ASN A 137 0.85 2.57 8.39
C ASN A 137 1.06 2.84 6.89
N ILE A 138 0.71 4.04 6.43
CA ILE A 138 0.87 4.46 5.03
C ILE A 138 2.30 4.27 4.53
N ALA A 139 2.45 3.75 3.34
CA ALA A 139 3.70 3.67 2.60
C ALA A 139 3.60 4.37 1.24
N PHE A 140 4.71 4.92 0.77
CA PHE A 140 4.84 5.56 -0.54
C PHE A 140 5.97 4.91 -1.31
N SER A 141 5.71 4.50 -2.56
CA SER A 141 6.72 3.85 -3.42
C SER A 141 7.84 4.79 -3.84
N PHE A 142 7.54 6.07 -4.00
CA PHE A 142 8.50 7.10 -4.44
C PHE A 142 9.14 7.89 -3.28
N GLY A 143 9.15 7.33 -2.08
CA GLY A 143 10.06 7.67 -0.99
C GLY A 143 9.71 8.88 -0.13
N SER A 144 8.85 9.80 -0.56
CA SER A 144 8.46 10.95 0.27
C SER A 144 7.04 11.41 -0.03
N GLU A 145 6.25 11.59 1.03
CA GLU A 145 4.91 12.18 0.94
C GLU A 145 4.90 13.55 0.20
N THR A 146 6.03 14.26 0.23
CA THR A 146 6.17 15.56 -0.44
C THR A 146 6.41 15.45 -1.94
N SER A 147 6.57 14.25 -2.46
CA SER A 147 6.87 14.02 -3.88
C SER A 147 5.63 13.95 -4.76
N MET A 148 4.43 13.85 -4.18
CA MET A 148 3.20 13.79 -4.96
C MET A 148 2.93 15.10 -5.72
N THR A 149 2.50 14.94 -6.97
CA THR A 149 2.18 16.08 -7.86
C THR A 149 0.68 16.06 -8.15
N THR A 150 -0.01 17.16 -7.86
CA THR A 150 -1.43 17.29 -8.23
C THR A 150 -1.60 17.31 -9.74
N LYS A 151 -2.71 16.72 -10.21
CA LYS A 151 -3.04 16.51 -11.63
C LYS A 151 -2.19 15.44 -12.34
N SER A 152 -1.43 14.65 -11.59
CA SER A 152 -0.84 13.40 -12.05
C SER A 152 -1.69 12.21 -11.62
N ASP A 153 -1.56 11.09 -12.33
CA ASP A 153 -2.32 9.88 -12.06
C ASP A 153 -1.57 8.99 -11.07
N TYR A 154 -2.32 8.46 -10.11
CA TYR A 154 -1.83 7.59 -9.05
C TYR A 154 -2.73 6.38 -8.88
N VAL A 155 -2.14 5.33 -8.34
CA VAL A 155 -2.84 4.17 -7.78
C VAL A 155 -2.72 4.24 -6.26
N ILE A 156 -3.84 4.22 -5.57
CA ILE A 156 -3.87 4.11 -4.12
C ILE A 156 -4.39 2.74 -3.72
N TYR A 157 -3.83 2.17 -2.67
CA TYR A 157 -4.27 0.91 -2.09
C TYR A 157 -4.88 1.16 -0.74
N LEU A 158 -5.99 0.48 -0.47
CA LEU A 158 -6.80 0.70 0.72
C LEU A 158 -6.58 -0.42 1.73
N ASP A 159 -6.54 -0.07 3.01
CA ASP A 159 -6.60 -1.05 4.09
C ASP A 159 -8.04 -1.59 4.28
N THR A 160 -8.21 -2.52 5.20
CA THR A 160 -9.51 -3.14 5.51
C THR A 160 -10.56 -2.16 6.05
N ASN A 161 -10.17 -0.94 6.39
CA ASN A 161 -11.05 0.13 6.85
C ASN A 161 -11.31 1.18 5.76
N GLY A 162 -10.83 0.94 4.52
CA GLY A 162 -10.96 1.88 3.41
C GLY A 162 -10.03 3.09 3.51
N MET A 163 -8.95 3.00 4.29
CA MET A 163 -7.95 4.07 4.41
C MET A 163 -6.76 3.78 3.51
N VAL A 164 -6.16 4.83 2.96
CA VAL A 164 -4.99 4.72 2.09
C VAL A 164 -3.80 4.20 2.89
N ILE A 165 -3.28 3.04 2.48
CA ILE A 165 -2.13 2.41 3.12
C ILE A 165 -0.89 2.38 2.20
N TYR A 166 -1.07 2.48 0.89
CA TYR A 166 0.01 2.55 -0.09
C TYR A 166 -0.38 3.47 -1.23
N VAL A 167 0.59 4.23 -1.70
CA VAL A 167 0.42 5.14 -2.85
C VAL A 167 1.54 4.84 -3.83
N ASP A 168 1.17 4.62 -5.08
CA ASP A 168 2.10 4.42 -6.17
C ASP A 168 1.80 5.39 -7.32
N GLU A 169 2.83 5.80 -8.03
CA GLU A 169 2.66 6.59 -9.25
C GLU A 169 2.21 5.65 -10.36
N GLN A 170 1.13 6.03 -11.05
CA GLN A 170 0.67 5.20 -12.16
C GLN A 170 1.73 5.21 -13.25
N GLU A 171 2.27 4.03 -13.57
CA GLU A 171 3.19 3.89 -14.70
C GLU A 171 2.44 4.22 -15.98
N PHE A 172 3.04 5.06 -16.79
CA PHE A 172 2.50 5.32 -18.12
C PHE A 172 2.64 4.07 -18.98
N ASP A 173 1.52 3.62 -19.52
CA ASP A 173 1.53 2.57 -20.53
C ASP A 173 2.38 3.04 -21.74
N ALA A 174 3.55 2.43 -21.89
CA ALA A 174 4.48 2.77 -22.98
C ALA A 174 3.86 2.56 -24.37
N SER A 175 2.76 1.77 -24.47
CA SER A 175 2.01 1.58 -25.71
C SER A 175 1.35 2.85 -26.23
N GLN A 176 1.22 3.88 -25.38
CA GLN A 176 0.65 5.17 -25.75
C GLN A 176 1.69 6.19 -26.25
N TYR A 177 2.97 5.84 -26.23
CA TYR A 177 4.04 6.72 -26.70
C TYR A 177 4.38 6.50 -28.16
N ALA A 178 4.64 7.60 -28.85
CA ALA A 178 5.14 7.60 -30.19
C ALA A 178 6.46 8.39 -30.24
N TYR A 179 7.48 7.82 -30.88
CA TYR A 179 8.67 8.58 -31.21
C TYR A 179 8.42 9.44 -32.44
N VAL A 180 8.66 10.75 -32.29
CA VAL A 180 8.64 11.68 -33.43
C VAL A 180 9.94 11.49 -34.20
N LEU A 181 9.85 10.85 -35.37
CA LEU A 181 11.00 10.66 -36.23
C LEU A 181 11.29 11.89 -37.07
N TYR A 182 10.26 12.57 -37.49
CA TYR A 182 10.38 13.70 -38.40
C TYR A 182 9.20 14.63 -38.30
N THR A 183 9.46 15.93 -38.36
CA THR A 183 8.46 16.98 -38.48
C THR A 183 8.77 17.86 -39.68
N GLN A 184 7.77 18.17 -40.48
CA GLN A 184 7.87 19.09 -41.58
C GLN A 184 6.76 20.14 -41.50
N SER A 185 7.17 21.38 -41.35
CA SER A 185 6.24 22.50 -41.38
C SER A 185 5.96 22.90 -42.84
N SER A 186 4.72 23.13 -43.14
CA SER A 186 4.31 23.62 -44.45
C SER A 186 4.52 25.11 -44.57
N ASN A 187 5.32 25.53 -45.56
CA ASN A 187 5.50 26.96 -45.90
C ASN A 187 4.36 27.53 -46.77
N SER A 188 3.34 26.72 -47.08
CA SER A 188 2.23 27.17 -47.89
C SER A 188 1.02 27.61 -47.04
N ARG A 189 0.29 28.63 -47.47
CA ARG A 189 -0.89 29.19 -46.75
C ARG A 189 -1.99 28.14 -46.48
N PHE A 190 -1.96 26.98 -47.16
CA PHE A 190 -2.94 25.90 -47.06
C PHE A 190 -2.31 24.56 -46.81
N GLY A 191 -1.01 24.50 -46.58
CA GLY A 191 -0.32 23.25 -46.26
C GLY A 191 -0.53 22.85 -44.79
N LYS A 192 -0.57 21.56 -44.56
CA LYS A 192 -0.62 20.99 -43.20
C LYS A 192 0.79 20.58 -42.77
N ASP A 193 1.13 20.90 -41.55
CA ASP A 193 2.32 20.31 -40.93
C ASP A 193 2.22 18.80 -40.89
N GLN A 194 3.32 18.13 -41.13
CA GLN A 194 3.41 16.68 -41.16
C GLN A 194 4.28 16.20 -40.01
N VAL A 195 3.87 15.15 -39.35
CA VAL A 195 4.62 14.46 -38.30
C VAL A 195 4.66 12.99 -38.63
N GLN A 196 5.85 12.42 -38.65
CA GLN A 196 6.05 10.98 -38.76
C GLN A 196 6.32 10.42 -37.37
N LEU A 197 5.48 9.46 -36.95
CA LEU A 197 5.55 8.82 -35.66
C LEU A 197 5.89 7.35 -35.81
N VAL A 198 6.63 6.79 -34.85
CA VAL A 198 6.75 5.36 -34.61
C VAL A 198 6.05 5.08 -33.28
N MET A 199 5.03 4.24 -33.36
CA MET A 199 4.36 3.75 -32.16
C MET A 199 5.17 2.61 -31.56
N SER A 200 5.23 2.55 -30.22
CA SER A 200 5.71 1.34 -29.55
C SER A 200 4.59 0.28 -29.63
N ASP A 201 4.93 -0.90 -30.17
CA ASP A 201 4.06 -2.08 -30.14
C ASP A 201 4.20 -2.79 -28.80
#